data_6dc1b4beacd30c410d30b67660b1b624
#
_entry.id   6dc1b4beacd30c410d30b67660b1b624
#
_cell.length_a   1.000
_cell.length_b   1.000
_cell.length_c   1.000
_cell.angle_alpha   90.00
_cell.angle_beta   90.00
_cell.angle_gamma   90.00
#
_symmetry.space_group_name_H-M   'P 1'
#
loop_
_entity.id
_entity.type
_entity.pdbx_description
1 polymer ?
#
loop_
_entity_poly.entity_id
_entity_poly.type
_entity_poly.pdbx_seq_one_letter_code
_entity_poly.pdbx_strand_id
1 'polypeptide(L)'
;MADCIKLLPEIVANQIKAGEVVESPSSVVKEMMENAIDAGATEVTVNFVNGGRDLVQIIDDGRGMSPVDARMAFECHATSKIASLDDIYALHTFGFRGEALSSISAVSQVELLTRQADCEVGTQTIINGGEFVSQTPVATEVGSQFLVRNLFYNTPARRKFINSKESSLSSDIKREFRRVALCHPEVACTLLNNEAPIYSLPASSLVERIVGIMGNATRRNLLEVDVETTIASVKGYVGRPETSRNNSSEQYMFVNGRFFRSQYLNKAVVKAYDKLIPEKAYPSFFLYITVDAERVDVNCHAQKTEVKFADNEAIWQILNAAVRETLAKNGAMPMIDFAVEDFVEIPVATTGIRYAEPKMTHDEHYNPFAFDDSEESESKESTSRGGGWSSMPSISNEFDLTPAEEFAIPSVSTFGESEFDYIEMGEEQSLGLESQVAEAPTNISLCGGRYAVVTYASKVQFVDLARARERLLYNSYFESLRCGHSVSQQLLFPELLTLTEEEYDLMEEYAVDFASLGFDIKAKGCNTIEVFGIPAEIKSELLDRTIYDILQSLKLPQSMVEARREALAQSLAHSAVAGQNSFSQEEAEYLVTKIIASAESFTPQGKPIMAVITSADIKNRLE
;
A
#
# COMPACT_ATOMS: atom_id res chain seq x y z
N MET A 1 12.72 44.28 29.72
CA MET A 1 12.72 42.87 29.34
C MET A 1 13.76 42.72 28.23
N ALA A 2 14.71 41.79 28.35
CA ALA A 2 15.69 41.58 27.27
C ALA A 2 14.98 40.89 26.10
N ASP A 3 15.31 41.31 24.87
CA ASP A 3 14.77 40.73 23.66
C ASP A 3 15.08 39.22 23.59
N CYS A 4 14.04 38.36 23.55
CA CYS A 4 14.17 36.91 23.56
C CYS A 4 14.45 36.33 22.20
N ILE A 5 14.10 37.04 21.12
CA ILE A 5 14.25 36.56 19.71
C ILE A 5 15.66 36.90 19.23
N LYS A 6 16.40 35.87 18.80
CA LYS A 6 17.75 36.01 18.23
C LYS A 6 17.85 35.35 16.89
N LEU A 7 18.61 35.93 15.97
CA LEU A 7 18.95 35.29 14.71
C LEU A 7 19.83 34.06 14.96
N LEU A 8 19.46 32.91 14.40
CA LEU A 8 20.26 31.69 14.48
C LEU A 8 21.55 31.83 13.66
N PRO A 9 22.68 31.27 14.11
CA PRO A 9 23.83 31.08 13.24
C PRO A 9 23.47 30.31 12.00
N GLU A 10 24.02 30.69 10.85
CA GLU A 10 23.72 30.13 9.54
C GLU A 10 23.89 28.60 9.49
N ILE A 11 24.95 28.08 10.11
CA ILE A 11 25.20 26.63 10.21
C ILE A 11 24.04 25.90 10.92
N VAL A 12 23.52 26.47 12.01
CA VAL A 12 22.41 25.88 12.77
C VAL A 12 21.11 25.94 11.95
N ALA A 13 20.85 27.06 11.29
CA ALA A 13 19.71 27.23 10.41
C ALA A 13 19.74 26.20 9.26
N ASN A 14 20.92 25.99 8.66
CA ASN A 14 21.12 25.00 7.59
C ASN A 14 20.95 23.56 8.09
N GLN A 15 21.39 23.23 9.32
CA GLN A 15 21.17 21.92 9.91
C GLN A 15 19.69 21.64 10.21
N ILE A 16 18.92 22.64 10.65
CA ILE A 16 17.46 22.52 10.85
C ILE A 16 16.78 22.29 9.51
N LYS A 17 17.09 23.10 8.50
CA LYS A 17 16.57 23.00 7.15
C LYS A 17 16.94 21.67 6.46
N ALA A 18 18.19 21.22 6.62
CA ALA A 18 18.63 19.92 6.16
C ALA A 18 17.76 18.77 6.69
N GLY A 19 17.13 18.97 7.83
CA GLY A 19 16.22 18.03 8.41
C GLY A 19 14.90 17.82 7.70
N GLU A 20 14.47 18.79 6.97
CA GLU A 20 13.24 18.75 6.17
C GLU A 20 13.50 18.19 4.77
N VAL A 21 14.72 18.33 4.26
CA VAL A 21 15.12 17.92 2.91
C VAL A 21 15.73 16.52 2.90
N VAL A 22 16.62 16.23 3.86
CA VAL A 22 17.36 14.97 3.95
C VAL A 22 16.88 14.17 5.16
N GLU A 23 15.97 13.25 4.95
CA GLU A 23 15.43 12.38 6.01
C GLU A 23 16.23 11.07 6.13
N SER A 24 16.73 10.55 5.02
CA SER A 24 17.36 9.23 4.92
C SER A 24 18.41 9.18 3.80
N PRO A 25 19.24 8.12 3.73
CA PRO A 25 20.14 7.92 2.60
C PRO A 25 19.43 7.85 1.24
N SER A 26 18.22 7.32 1.20
CA SER A 26 17.43 7.25 -0.04
C SER A 26 17.04 8.63 -0.57
N SER A 27 16.82 9.63 0.32
CA SER A 27 16.60 11.02 -0.09
C SER A 27 17.83 11.61 -0.78
N VAL A 28 19.04 11.28 -0.30
CA VAL A 28 20.30 11.68 -0.92
C VAL A 28 20.41 11.09 -2.33
N VAL A 29 20.16 9.78 -2.48
CA VAL A 29 20.21 9.10 -3.78
C VAL A 29 19.23 9.74 -4.75
N LYS A 30 17.98 9.99 -4.34
CA LYS A 30 16.96 10.63 -5.18
C LYS A 30 17.41 12.00 -5.68
N GLU A 31 17.74 12.94 -4.78
CA GLU A 31 18.11 14.31 -5.14
C GLU A 31 19.38 14.35 -6.01
N MET A 32 20.34 13.46 -5.76
CA MET A 32 21.57 13.42 -6.52
C MET A 32 21.38 12.82 -7.93
N MET A 33 20.57 11.77 -8.08
CA MET A 33 20.22 11.22 -9.39
C MET A 33 19.42 12.23 -10.23
N GLU A 34 18.45 12.92 -9.61
CA GLU A 34 17.69 13.99 -10.29
C GLU A 34 18.63 15.13 -10.74
N ASN A 35 19.64 15.48 -9.95
CA ASN A 35 20.63 16.48 -10.33
C ASN A 35 21.53 16.01 -11.48
N ALA A 36 21.92 14.74 -11.52
CA ALA A 36 22.68 14.15 -12.61
C ALA A 36 21.90 14.21 -13.93
N ILE A 37 20.61 13.85 -13.91
CA ILE A 37 19.71 13.92 -15.06
C ILE A 37 19.53 15.38 -15.53
N ASP A 38 19.30 16.32 -14.60
CA ASP A 38 19.22 17.75 -14.91
C ASP A 38 20.55 18.31 -15.50
N ALA A 39 21.69 17.67 -15.18
CA ALA A 39 23.00 17.99 -15.79
C ALA A 39 23.18 17.40 -17.20
N GLY A 40 22.19 16.65 -17.70
CA GLY A 40 22.21 16.02 -19.03
C GLY A 40 23.03 14.73 -19.07
N ALA A 41 23.13 14.01 -17.94
CA ALA A 41 23.82 12.72 -17.90
C ALA A 41 23.15 11.69 -18.79
N THR A 42 23.94 10.88 -19.47
CA THR A 42 23.50 9.71 -20.25
C THR A 42 23.74 8.42 -19.50
N GLU A 43 24.63 8.45 -18.50
CA GLU A 43 24.90 7.33 -17.59
C GLU A 43 25.01 7.83 -16.16
N VAL A 44 24.31 7.14 -15.23
CA VAL A 44 24.36 7.41 -13.79
C VAL A 44 24.64 6.12 -13.03
N THR A 45 25.73 6.11 -12.27
CA THR A 45 26.07 5.00 -11.38
C THR A 45 25.94 5.44 -9.93
N VAL A 46 25.16 4.66 -9.16
CA VAL A 46 24.96 4.82 -7.72
C VAL A 46 25.61 3.66 -6.99
N ASN A 47 26.50 3.92 -6.05
CA ASN A 47 27.07 2.92 -5.15
C ASN A 47 26.82 3.34 -3.70
N PHE A 48 26.40 2.41 -2.86
CA PHE A 48 26.20 2.68 -1.43
C PHE A 48 26.81 1.60 -0.57
N VAL A 49 27.22 1.98 0.63
CA VAL A 49 27.88 1.08 1.61
C VAL A 49 27.11 1.19 2.92
N ASN A 50 26.84 0.03 3.54
CA ASN A 50 26.14 -0.07 4.83
C ASN A 50 24.78 0.66 4.82
N GLY A 51 23.94 0.38 3.79
CA GLY A 51 22.64 1.04 3.62
C GLY A 51 22.74 2.55 3.38
N GLY A 52 23.87 3.04 2.86
CA GLY A 52 24.12 4.46 2.59
C GLY A 52 24.52 5.29 3.83
N ARG A 53 24.77 4.66 4.98
CA ARG A 53 25.24 5.36 6.18
C ARG A 53 26.69 5.79 6.10
N ASP A 54 27.54 4.90 5.58
CA ASP A 54 28.98 5.12 5.50
C ASP A 54 29.36 5.84 4.22
N LEU A 55 28.74 5.46 3.10
CA LEU A 55 28.96 6.05 1.79
C LEU A 55 27.69 5.99 0.93
N VAL A 56 27.37 7.10 0.29
CA VAL A 56 26.55 7.18 -0.92
C VAL A 56 27.40 7.87 -1.97
N GLN A 57 27.70 7.14 -3.07
CA GLN A 57 28.48 7.63 -4.18
C GLN A 57 27.62 7.69 -5.42
N ILE A 58 27.62 8.84 -6.11
CA ILE A 58 26.93 9.02 -7.39
C ILE A 58 27.95 9.50 -8.40
N ILE A 59 28.01 8.83 -9.56
CA ILE A 59 28.89 9.15 -10.68
C ILE A 59 27.98 9.43 -11.88
N ASP A 60 28.16 10.56 -12.53
CA ASP A 60 27.47 10.96 -13.75
C ASP A 60 28.45 11.43 -14.82
N ASP A 61 28.07 11.26 -16.08
CA ASP A 61 28.78 11.74 -17.27
C ASP A 61 28.20 13.07 -17.80
N GLY A 62 27.49 13.81 -16.97
CA GLY A 62 26.86 15.07 -17.34
C GLY A 62 27.86 16.17 -17.67
N ARG A 63 27.36 17.41 -17.83
CA ARG A 63 28.17 18.57 -18.23
C ARG A 63 29.33 18.97 -17.29
N GLY A 64 29.34 18.42 -16.05
CA GLY A 64 30.30 18.83 -15.04
C GLY A 64 30.15 20.28 -14.56
N MET A 65 31.09 20.73 -13.72
CA MET A 65 31.08 22.06 -13.11
C MET A 65 32.44 22.74 -13.26
N SER A 66 32.41 24.08 -13.39
CA SER A 66 33.62 24.90 -13.26
C SER A 66 34.12 24.88 -11.82
N PRO A 67 35.38 25.23 -11.52
CA PRO A 67 35.88 25.34 -10.15
C PRO A 67 35.05 26.31 -9.30
N VAL A 68 34.52 27.36 -9.85
CA VAL A 68 33.67 28.34 -9.15
C VAL A 68 32.30 27.73 -8.87
N ASP A 69 31.66 27.09 -9.85
CA ASP A 69 30.37 26.47 -9.70
C ASP A 69 30.43 25.29 -8.70
N ALA A 70 31.50 24.49 -8.74
CA ALA A 70 31.74 23.38 -7.82
C ALA A 70 31.79 23.80 -6.35
N ARG A 71 32.20 25.04 -6.07
CA ARG A 71 32.16 25.64 -4.73
C ARG A 71 30.78 26.22 -4.44
N MET A 72 30.23 27.00 -5.38
CA MET A 72 28.95 27.69 -5.20
C MET A 72 27.76 26.73 -5.11
N ALA A 73 27.85 25.54 -5.69
CA ALA A 73 26.79 24.54 -5.67
C ALA A 73 26.36 24.10 -4.26
N PHE A 74 27.21 24.31 -3.26
CA PHE A 74 26.93 23.99 -1.85
C PHE A 74 26.42 25.19 -1.03
N GLU A 75 26.36 26.37 -1.62
CA GLU A 75 25.77 27.54 -0.96
C GLU A 75 24.24 27.46 -1.03
N CYS A 76 23.59 27.98 0.02
CA CYS A 76 22.13 28.01 0.05
C CYS A 76 21.59 28.94 -1.03
N HIS A 77 20.53 28.51 -1.70
CA HIS A 77 19.84 29.23 -2.78
C HIS A 77 20.70 29.44 -4.04
N ALA A 78 21.85 28.76 -4.18
CA ALA A 78 22.61 28.73 -5.41
C ALA A 78 22.00 27.70 -6.39
N THR A 79 21.54 28.16 -7.53
CA THR A 79 20.92 27.32 -8.55
C THR A 79 21.23 27.85 -9.95
N SER A 80 21.45 26.96 -10.90
CA SER A 80 21.58 27.26 -12.32
C SER A 80 20.27 27.09 -13.10
N LYS A 81 19.16 26.74 -12.41
CA LYS A 81 17.94 26.20 -13.02
C LYS A 81 16.81 27.22 -13.11
N ILE A 82 16.81 28.25 -12.26
CA ILE A 82 15.84 29.34 -12.26
C ILE A 82 16.57 30.68 -12.11
N ALA A 83 16.11 31.71 -12.79
CA ALA A 83 16.65 33.08 -12.69
C ALA A 83 15.53 34.08 -12.33
N SER A 84 14.27 33.78 -12.62
CA SER A 84 13.12 34.66 -12.42
C SER A 84 11.98 33.95 -11.69
N LEU A 85 11.00 34.73 -11.23
CA LEU A 85 9.78 34.21 -10.60
C LEU A 85 8.92 33.43 -11.60
N ASP A 86 8.94 33.81 -12.86
CA ASP A 86 8.17 33.17 -13.93
C ASP A 86 8.67 31.74 -14.20
N ASP A 87 9.97 31.49 -14.02
CA ASP A 87 10.58 30.16 -14.17
C ASP A 87 10.01 29.14 -13.14
N ILE A 88 9.50 29.64 -11.99
CA ILE A 88 8.90 28.77 -10.96
C ILE A 88 7.57 28.17 -11.45
N TYR A 89 6.85 28.88 -12.30
CA TYR A 89 5.57 28.41 -12.84
C TYR A 89 5.73 27.57 -14.13
N ALA A 90 6.92 27.60 -14.74
CA ALA A 90 7.26 26.84 -15.96
C ALA A 90 8.40 25.85 -15.72
N LEU A 91 8.36 25.11 -14.59
CA LEU A 91 9.43 24.20 -14.19
C LEU A 91 9.53 22.99 -15.11
N HIS A 92 10.69 22.90 -15.82
CA HIS A 92 11.08 21.73 -16.62
C HIS A 92 12.19 20.90 -15.97
N THR A 93 12.75 21.33 -14.82
CA THR A 93 13.84 20.67 -14.10
C THR A 93 13.35 20.09 -12.78
N PHE A 94 14.00 19.02 -12.30
CA PHE A 94 13.66 18.39 -11.02
C PHE A 94 13.99 19.27 -9.82
N GLY A 95 15.17 19.85 -9.79
CA GLY A 95 15.62 20.78 -8.75
C GLY A 95 15.45 22.22 -9.19
N PHE A 96 15.04 23.11 -8.29
CA PHE A 96 14.95 24.55 -8.56
C PHE A 96 15.33 25.41 -7.33
N ARG A 97 15.24 24.88 -6.11
CA ARG A 97 15.42 25.65 -4.87
C ARG A 97 16.88 25.95 -4.52
N GLY A 98 17.86 25.23 -5.11
CA GLY A 98 19.27 25.36 -4.73
C GLY A 98 19.55 24.99 -3.27
N GLU A 99 18.87 23.99 -2.74
CA GLU A 99 18.90 23.63 -1.32
C GLU A 99 19.34 22.19 -1.05
N ALA A 100 19.29 21.30 -2.06
CA ALA A 100 19.60 19.89 -1.87
C ALA A 100 21.07 19.65 -1.48
N LEU A 101 22.01 20.19 -2.25
CA LEU A 101 23.46 20.03 -2.00
C LEU A 101 23.90 20.70 -0.70
N SER A 102 23.42 21.92 -0.40
CA SER A 102 23.69 22.62 0.86
C SER A 102 23.15 21.85 2.07
N SER A 103 21.94 21.26 1.95
CA SER A 103 21.34 20.44 2.99
C SER A 103 22.10 19.12 3.21
N ILE A 104 22.51 18.43 2.14
CA ILE A 104 23.28 17.20 2.21
C ILE A 104 24.65 17.48 2.86
N SER A 105 25.36 18.52 2.42
CA SER A 105 26.67 18.87 2.96
C SER A 105 26.62 19.31 4.43
N ALA A 106 25.54 19.97 4.87
CA ALA A 106 25.36 20.39 6.26
C ALA A 106 25.31 19.22 7.26
N VAL A 107 24.92 18.02 6.81
CA VAL A 107 24.76 16.82 7.67
C VAL A 107 25.70 15.68 7.34
N SER A 108 26.63 15.87 6.42
CA SER A 108 27.56 14.84 5.94
C SER A 108 28.94 15.39 5.62
N GLN A 109 29.85 14.51 5.22
CA GLN A 109 31.15 14.84 4.65
C GLN A 109 31.08 14.58 3.14
N VAL A 110 31.14 15.64 2.35
CA VAL A 110 30.99 15.55 0.90
C VAL A 110 32.32 15.84 0.19
N GLU A 111 32.65 14.96 -0.73
CA GLU A 111 33.74 15.11 -1.68
C GLU A 111 33.14 15.13 -3.09
N LEU A 112 33.39 16.19 -3.84
CA LEU A 112 32.98 16.37 -5.22
C LEU A 112 34.21 16.39 -6.13
N LEU A 113 34.25 15.48 -7.10
CA LEU A 113 35.20 15.51 -8.20
C LEU A 113 34.40 15.85 -9.47
N THR A 114 34.78 16.88 -10.20
CA THR A 114 34.03 17.29 -11.39
C THR A 114 34.95 17.90 -12.45
N ARG A 115 34.57 17.71 -13.72
CA ARG A 115 35.27 18.28 -14.87
C ARG A 115 34.29 18.57 -16.00
N GLN A 116 34.44 19.73 -16.61
CA GLN A 116 33.74 20.09 -17.87
C GLN A 116 34.48 19.52 -19.07
N ALA A 117 33.76 19.31 -20.18
CA ALA A 117 34.33 18.70 -21.39
C ALA A 117 35.43 19.55 -22.04
N ASP A 118 35.38 20.88 -21.91
CA ASP A 118 36.34 21.85 -22.44
C ASP A 118 37.55 22.08 -21.52
N CYS A 119 37.58 21.47 -20.33
CA CYS A 119 38.67 21.59 -19.38
C CYS A 119 39.52 20.31 -19.34
N GLU A 120 40.87 20.47 -19.38
CA GLU A 120 41.79 19.33 -19.28
C GLU A 120 41.94 18.78 -17.85
N VAL A 121 41.78 19.66 -16.86
CA VAL A 121 41.97 19.34 -15.44
C VAL A 121 40.65 19.54 -14.70
N GLY A 122 40.25 18.55 -13.93
CA GLY A 122 39.07 18.64 -13.06
C GLY A 122 39.40 19.26 -11.70
N THR A 123 38.38 19.36 -10.89
CA THR A 123 38.42 19.95 -9.55
C THR A 123 37.88 19.00 -8.51
N GLN A 124 38.61 18.81 -7.41
CA GLN A 124 38.15 18.16 -6.21
C GLN A 124 37.78 19.23 -5.18
N THR A 125 36.56 19.20 -4.68
CA THR A 125 36.05 20.11 -3.63
C THR A 125 35.62 19.28 -2.44
N ILE A 126 36.10 19.63 -1.23
CA ILE A 126 35.77 18.92 0.02
C ILE A 126 35.02 19.88 0.95
N ILE A 127 33.86 19.41 1.45
CA ILE A 127 32.99 20.15 2.37
C ILE A 127 32.58 19.23 3.51
N ASN A 128 32.75 19.67 4.74
CA ASN A 128 32.42 18.91 5.93
C ASN A 128 31.45 19.69 6.81
N GLY A 129 30.23 19.13 7.03
CA GLY A 129 29.23 19.75 7.89
C GLY A 129 28.78 21.14 7.43
N GLY A 130 28.82 21.40 6.11
CA GLY A 130 28.51 22.69 5.50
C GLY A 130 29.70 23.66 5.44
N GLU A 131 30.86 23.29 6.02
CA GLU A 131 32.07 24.13 5.98
C GLU A 131 33.00 23.71 4.83
N PHE A 132 33.44 24.68 4.05
CA PHE A 132 34.43 24.46 3.00
C PHE A 132 35.79 24.11 3.59
N VAL A 133 36.37 22.99 3.16
CA VAL A 133 37.68 22.50 3.65
C VAL A 133 38.79 22.82 2.65
N SER A 134 38.65 22.35 1.41
CA SER A 134 39.68 22.52 0.40
C SER A 134 39.12 22.37 -1.03
N GLN A 135 39.84 22.98 -1.97
CA GLN A 135 39.61 22.78 -3.40
C GLN A 135 40.97 22.61 -4.08
N THR A 136 41.15 21.51 -4.80
CA THR A 136 42.40 21.14 -5.45
C THR A 136 42.16 20.64 -6.88
N PRO A 137 43.06 20.93 -7.83
CA PRO A 137 42.99 20.32 -9.15
C PRO A 137 43.24 18.81 -9.09
N VAL A 138 42.47 18.06 -9.87
CA VAL A 138 42.54 16.57 -9.91
C VAL A 138 42.32 16.06 -11.33
N ALA A 139 42.91 14.91 -11.65
CA ALA A 139 42.60 14.22 -12.89
C ALA A 139 41.31 13.41 -12.66
N THR A 140 40.24 13.72 -13.40
CA THR A 140 38.96 13.01 -13.36
C THR A 140 38.34 13.01 -14.77
N GLU A 141 37.37 12.14 -14.98
CA GLU A 141 36.59 12.07 -16.22
C GLU A 141 35.63 13.28 -16.33
N VAL A 142 35.04 13.45 -17.50
CA VAL A 142 34.01 14.49 -17.73
C VAL A 142 32.75 14.08 -16.97
N GLY A 143 32.12 15.05 -16.30
CA GLY A 143 30.94 14.80 -15.46
C GLY A 143 31.20 15.15 -14.01
N SER A 144 30.46 14.51 -13.11
CA SER A 144 30.63 14.72 -11.68
C SER A 144 30.58 13.42 -10.90
N GLN A 145 31.39 13.34 -9.85
CA GLN A 145 31.38 12.26 -8.89
C GLN A 145 31.23 12.84 -7.49
N PHE A 146 30.14 12.50 -6.85
CA PHE A 146 29.84 12.87 -5.46
C PHE A 146 30.06 11.67 -4.53
N LEU A 147 30.80 11.89 -3.45
CA LEU A 147 30.98 10.93 -2.36
C LEU A 147 30.43 11.56 -1.09
N VAL A 148 29.28 11.12 -0.66
CA VAL A 148 28.62 11.56 0.57
C VAL A 148 28.93 10.54 1.64
N ARG A 149 29.76 10.92 2.63
CA ARG A 149 30.26 10.03 3.67
C ARG A 149 29.67 10.39 5.04
N ASN A 150 29.52 9.37 5.90
CA ASN A 150 29.16 9.54 7.31
C ASN A 150 27.89 10.39 7.51
N LEU A 151 26.82 10.07 6.80
CA LEU A 151 25.56 10.80 6.88
C LEU A 151 25.08 10.94 8.34
N PHE A 152 24.70 12.17 8.74
CA PHE A 152 24.30 12.57 10.10
C PHE A 152 25.37 12.42 11.19
N TYR A 153 26.66 12.45 10.82
CA TYR A 153 27.74 12.34 11.80
C TYR A 153 27.70 13.43 12.89
N ASN A 154 27.23 14.63 12.53
CA ASN A 154 27.11 15.79 13.40
C ASN A 154 25.72 15.95 14.06
N THR A 155 24.78 15.04 13.80
CA THR A 155 23.43 15.04 14.37
C THR A 155 23.11 13.72 15.07
N PRO A 156 23.59 13.50 16.33
CA PRO A 156 23.52 12.20 17.01
C PRO A 156 22.11 11.64 17.17
N ALA A 157 21.10 12.50 17.35
CA ALA A 157 19.70 12.08 17.45
C ALA A 157 19.24 11.41 16.16
N ARG A 158 19.46 12.05 14.99
CA ARG A 158 19.11 11.49 13.67
C ARG A 158 19.91 10.24 13.33
N ARG A 159 21.20 10.22 13.68
CA ARG A 159 22.03 9.05 13.50
C ARG A 159 21.47 7.82 14.24
N LYS A 160 20.83 8.01 15.39
CA LYS A 160 20.14 6.93 16.11
C LYS A 160 18.87 6.46 15.39
N PHE A 161 18.12 7.35 14.77
CA PHE A 161 16.93 6.98 13.98
C PHE A 161 17.28 6.19 12.71
N ILE A 162 18.44 6.44 12.09
CA ILE A 162 18.93 5.70 10.93
C ILE A 162 19.64 4.39 11.34
N ASN A 163 19.77 4.10 12.62
CA ASN A 163 20.21 2.78 13.11
C ASN A 163 19.14 1.67 12.92
N SER A 164 18.15 1.86 12.02
CA SER A 164 17.37 0.79 11.44
C SER A 164 18.29 -0.24 10.79
N LYS A 165 17.82 -1.46 10.59
CA LYS A 165 18.60 -2.51 9.96
C LYS A 165 19.06 -2.05 8.55
N GLU A 166 20.25 -2.45 8.16
CA GLU A 166 20.86 -2.11 6.86
C GLU A 166 19.96 -2.50 5.67
N SER A 167 19.28 -3.63 5.76
CA SER A 167 18.35 -4.13 4.74
C SER A 167 17.20 -3.16 4.47
N SER A 168 16.62 -2.55 5.51
CA SER A 168 15.55 -1.56 5.35
C SER A 168 16.03 -0.31 4.60
N LEU A 169 17.20 0.22 4.95
CA LEU A 169 17.80 1.37 4.25
C LEU A 169 18.14 1.03 2.79
N SER A 170 18.67 -0.18 2.57
CA SER A 170 18.97 -0.68 1.23
C SER A 170 17.69 -0.80 0.38
N SER A 171 16.58 -1.30 0.95
CA SER A 171 15.29 -1.38 0.27
C SER A 171 14.73 0.01 -0.07
N ASP A 172 14.89 1.00 0.82
CA ASP A 172 14.49 2.38 0.55
C ASP A 172 15.32 3.00 -0.58
N ILE A 173 16.64 2.75 -0.63
CA ILE A 173 17.51 3.20 -1.73
C ILE A 173 17.09 2.55 -3.05
N LYS A 174 16.88 1.22 -3.07
CA LYS A 174 16.41 0.49 -4.25
C LYS A 174 15.08 1.05 -4.75
N ARG A 175 14.16 1.40 -3.84
CA ARG A 175 12.84 1.97 -4.18
C ARG A 175 12.97 3.34 -4.86
N GLU A 176 13.76 4.26 -4.31
CA GLU A 176 13.96 5.57 -4.92
C GLU A 176 14.74 5.48 -6.24
N PHE A 177 15.78 4.63 -6.31
CA PHE A 177 16.50 4.34 -7.55
C PHE A 177 15.55 3.84 -8.65
N ARG A 178 14.66 2.87 -8.34
CA ARG A 178 13.66 2.36 -9.31
C ARG A 178 12.73 3.45 -9.79
N ARG A 179 12.28 4.36 -8.93
CA ARG A 179 11.41 5.48 -9.30
C ARG A 179 12.06 6.41 -10.30
N VAL A 180 13.32 6.79 -10.06
CA VAL A 180 14.07 7.66 -10.98
C VAL A 180 14.38 6.91 -12.28
N ALA A 181 14.86 5.66 -12.21
CA ALA A 181 15.21 4.86 -13.37
C ALA A 181 14.01 4.54 -14.28
N LEU A 182 12.80 4.34 -13.71
CA LEU A 182 11.56 4.17 -14.48
C LEU A 182 11.14 5.45 -15.17
N CYS A 183 11.40 6.61 -14.55
CA CYS A 183 11.04 7.89 -15.12
C CYS A 183 11.90 8.25 -16.35
N HIS A 184 13.16 7.80 -16.38
CA HIS A 184 14.17 8.12 -17.40
C HIS A 184 14.73 6.86 -18.04
N PRO A 185 13.97 6.18 -18.90
CA PRO A 185 14.44 4.98 -19.59
C PRO A 185 15.58 5.26 -20.57
N GLU A 186 15.73 6.51 -21.02
CA GLU A 186 16.78 6.99 -21.93
C GLU A 186 18.16 7.09 -21.27
N VAL A 187 18.24 7.14 -19.93
CA VAL A 187 19.49 7.23 -19.17
C VAL A 187 19.91 5.83 -18.70
N ALA A 188 21.15 5.42 -18.93
CA ALA A 188 21.69 4.20 -18.36
C ALA A 188 21.87 4.35 -16.84
N CYS A 189 21.32 3.43 -16.05
CA CYS A 189 21.36 3.50 -14.59
C CYS A 189 21.93 2.22 -13.98
N THR A 190 22.97 2.35 -13.16
CA THR A 190 23.59 1.24 -12.45
C THR A 190 23.49 1.46 -10.95
N LEU A 191 23.05 0.43 -10.20
CA LEU A 191 23.01 0.46 -8.73
C LEU A 191 23.92 -0.63 -8.17
N LEU A 192 24.83 -0.22 -7.29
CA LEU A 192 25.79 -1.10 -6.62
C LEU A 192 25.57 -1.04 -5.11
N ASN A 193 25.69 -2.16 -4.42
CA ASN A 193 25.77 -2.26 -2.97
C ASN A 193 27.11 -2.87 -2.56
N ASN A 194 27.93 -2.14 -1.86
CA ASN A 194 29.28 -2.57 -1.53
C ASN A 194 30.05 -3.04 -2.80
N GLU A 195 29.96 -2.26 -3.88
CA GLU A 195 30.54 -2.53 -5.20
C GLU A 195 29.92 -3.74 -5.95
N ALA A 196 29.00 -4.48 -5.33
CA ALA A 196 28.28 -5.57 -5.99
C ALA A 196 27.06 -5.02 -6.76
N PRO A 197 26.88 -5.39 -8.04
CA PRO A 197 25.79 -4.88 -8.86
C PRO A 197 24.44 -5.46 -8.42
N ILE A 198 23.46 -4.58 -8.14
CA ILE A 198 22.05 -4.92 -7.90
C ILE A 198 21.26 -4.75 -9.20
N TYR A 199 21.40 -3.58 -9.83
CA TYR A 199 20.78 -3.25 -11.11
C TYR A 199 21.84 -2.77 -12.10
N SER A 200 21.73 -3.23 -13.34
CA SER A 200 22.46 -2.69 -14.49
C SER A 200 21.45 -2.52 -15.62
N LEU A 201 20.98 -1.29 -15.77
CA LEU A 201 19.88 -0.92 -16.65
C LEU A 201 20.41 -0.03 -17.79
N PRO A 202 20.64 -0.58 -18.99
CA PRO A 202 21.10 0.22 -20.14
C PRO A 202 20.01 1.19 -20.58
N ALA A 203 20.38 2.23 -21.31
CA ALA A 203 19.41 3.08 -22.02
C ALA A 203 18.56 2.22 -22.94
N SER A 204 17.23 2.32 -22.83
CA SER A 204 16.32 1.39 -23.47
C SER A 204 14.92 2.00 -23.67
N SER A 205 14.03 1.26 -24.31
CA SER A 205 12.60 1.62 -24.35
C SER A 205 11.96 1.49 -22.97
N LEU A 206 10.83 2.16 -22.79
CA LEU A 206 10.08 2.11 -21.53
C LEU A 206 9.71 0.67 -21.11
N VAL A 207 9.24 -0.13 -22.05
CA VAL A 207 8.91 -1.54 -21.80
C VAL A 207 10.13 -2.34 -21.32
N GLU A 208 11.27 -2.14 -21.97
CA GLU A 208 12.50 -2.84 -21.59
C GLU A 208 13.02 -2.41 -20.23
N ARG A 209 12.87 -1.11 -19.90
CA ARG A 209 13.18 -0.57 -18.59
C ARG A 209 12.30 -1.20 -17.49
N ILE A 210 10.99 -1.27 -17.70
CA ILE A 210 10.05 -1.92 -16.77
C ILE A 210 10.44 -3.39 -16.58
N VAL A 211 10.70 -4.10 -17.68
CA VAL A 211 11.10 -5.52 -17.64
C VAL A 211 12.45 -5.71 -16.94
N GLY A 212 13.41 -4.82 -17.15
CA GLY A 212 14.72 -4.85 -16.48
C GLY A 212 14.61 -4.71 -14.95
N ILE A 213 13.61 -3.97 -14.47
CA ILE A 213 13.38 -3.73 -13.03
C ILE A 213 12.46 -4.79 -12.42
N MET A 214 11.37 -5.17 -13.11
CA MET A 214 10.33 -6.06 -12.58
C MET A 214 10.52 -7.54 -12.96
N GLY A 215 11.42 -7.82 -13.88
CA GLY A 215 11.71 -9.16 -14.38
C GLY A 215 10.99 -9.52 -15.69
N ASN A 216 11.54 -10.53 -16.39
CA ASN A 216 11.11 -10.92 -17.74
C ASN A 216 9.66 -11.43 -17.82
N ALA A 217 9.12 -11.99 -16.74
CA ALA A 217 7.74 -12.47 -16.70
C ALA A 217 6.71 -11.34 -16.92
N THR A 218 7.06 -10.11 -16.54
CA THR A 218 6.18 -8.94 -16.65
C THR A 218 5.87 -8.56 -18.09
N ARG A 219 6.79 -8.81 -19.04
CA ARG A 219 6.66 -8.40 -20.46
C ARG A 219 5.35 -8.88 -21.11
N ARG A 220 4.93 -10.12 -20.85
CA ARG A 220 3.73 -10.71 -21.45
C ARG A 220 2.43 -10.19 -20.84
N ASN A 221 2.55 -9.57 -19.69
CA ASN A 221 1.42 -9.17 -18.87
C ASN A 221 1.13 -7.67 -18.94
N LEU A 222 1.94 -6.91 -19.66
CA LEU A 222 1.79 -5.46 -19.84
C LEU A 222 0.90 -5.18 -21.06
N LEU A 223 -0.06 -4.29 -20.88
CA LEU A 223 -0.93 -3.73 -21.90
C LEU A 223 -0.59 -2.24 -22.07
N GLU A 224 -0.35 -1.82 -23.28
CA GLU A 224 0.06 -0.45 -23.59
C GLU A 224 -1.14 0.50 -23.51
N VAL A 225 -0.93 1.63 -22.83
CA VAL A 225 -1.86 2.76 -22.73
C VAL A 225 -1.24 3.92 -23.50
N ASP A 226 -1.93 4.44 -24.50
CA ASP A 226 -1.55 5.65 -25.23
C ASP A 226 -2.83 6.43 -25.59
N VAL A 227 -3.08 7.49 -24.82
CA VAL A 227 -4.26 8.35 -24.97
C VAL A 227 -3.84 9.80 -24.92
N GLU A 228 -4.16 10.54 -25.95
CA GLU A 228 -3.93 11.98 -26.03
C GLU A 228 -5.24 12.75 -25.98
N THR A 229 -5.34 13.69 -25.07
CA THR A 229 -6.49 14.60 -24.94
C THR A 229 -6.02 16.06 -24.91
N THR A 230 -6.93 17.00 -24.98
CA THR A 230 -6.61 18.45 -24.88
C THR A 230 -6.17 18.89 -23.48
N ILE A 231 -6.39 18.06 -22.45
CA ILE A 231 -6.07 18.40 -21.06
C ILE A 231 -4.80 17.68 -20.60
N ALA A 232 -4.66 16.41 -20.96
CA ALA A 232 -3.53 15.58 -20.56
C ALA A 232 -3.26 14.48 -21.60
N SER A 233 -1.98 14.11 -21.74
CA SER A 233 -1.57 12.90 -22.45
C SER A 233 -1.22 11.82 -21.41
N VAL A 234 -1.72 10.60 -21.60
CA VAL A 234 -1.47 9.45 -20.72
C VAL A 234 -0.82 8.36 -21.55
N LYS A 235 0.43 8.04 -21.23
CA LYS A 235 1.20 6.96 -21.87
C LYS A 235 1.70 5.99 -20.81
N GLY A 236 1.97 4.75 -21.20
CA GLY A 236 2.57 3.77 -20.31
C GLY A 236 1.97 2.39 -20.43
N TYR A 237 1.95 1.66 -19.33
CA TYR A 237 1.56 0.26 -19.32
C TYR A 237 0.71 -0.07 -18.09
N VAL A 238 -0.26 -0.96 -18.27
CA VAL A 238 -1.07 -1.53 -17.19
C VAL A 238 -1.00 -3.06 -17.24
N GLY A 239 -1.07 -3.71 -16.10
CA GLY A 239 -1.02 -5.17 -15.99
C GLY A 239 -2.33 -5.82 -16.39
N ARG A 240 -2.28 -7.06 -16.89
CA ARG A 240 -3.47 -7.88 -17.09
C ARG A 240 -4.16 -8.18 -15.76
N PRO A 241 -5.50 -8.27 -15.71
CA PRO A 241 -6.24 -8.57 -14.47
C PRO A 241 -5.76 -9.84 -13.76
N GLU A 242 -5.37 -10.87 -14.53
CA GLU A 242 -4.93 -12.17 -14.02
C GLU A 242 -3.60 -12.06 -13.22
N THR A 243 -2.86 -10.97 -13.41
CA THR A 243 -1.58 -10.71 -12.73
C THR A 243 -1.70 -9.73 -11.57
N SER A 244 -2.93 -9.42 -11.15
CA SER A 244 -3.17 -8.56 -9.99
C SER A 244 -2.56 -9.18 -8.72
N ARG A 245 -2.03 -8.32 -7.86
CA ARG A 245 -1.33 -8.72 -6.63
C ARG A 245 -2.07 -8.25 -5.38
N ASN A 246 -1.81 -8.91 -4.26
CA ASN A 246 -2.38 -8.49 -2.97
C ASN A 246 -1.73 -7.23 -2.40
N ASN A 247 -0.70 -6.68 -3.05
CA ASN A 247 -0.02 -5.46 -2.63
C ASN A 247 0.03 -4.41 -3.75
N SER A 248 0.23 -3.15 -3.37
CA SER A 248 0.31 -2.00 -4.28
C SER A 248 1.74 -1.62 -4.67
N SER A 249 2.72 -2.52 -4.53
CA SER A 249 4.15 -2.21 -4.72
C SER A 249 4.51 -1.87 -6.17
N GLU A 250 3.72 -2.33 -7.15
CA GLU A 250 3.95 -2.10 -8.58
C GLU A 250 3.04 -1.02 -9.16
N GLN A 251 2.70 -0.01 -8.37
CA GLN A 251 1.87 1.11 -8.80
C GLN A 251 2.72 2.38 -8.93
N TYR A 252 3.03 2.73 -10.17
CA TYR A 252 3.87 3.88 -10.47
C TYR A 252 3.12 4.89 -11.34
N MET A 253 3.03 6.14 -10.85
CA MET A 253 2.52 7.28 -11.61
C MET A 253 3.58 8.36 -11.71
N PHE A 254 3.69 8.92 -12.90
CA PHE A 254 4.61 10.00 -13.20
C PHE A 254 3.85 11.17 -13.84
N VAL A 255 4.23 12.39 -13.49
CA VAL A 255 3.71 13.62 -14.11
C VAL A 255 4.88 14.48 -14.55
N ASN A 256 4.91 14.85 -15.82
CA ASN A 256 5.97 15.69 -16.42
C ASN A 256 7.39 15.22 -16.02
N GLY A 257 7.63 13.90 -16.07
CA GLY A 257 8.90 13.30 -15.72
C GLY A 257 9.15 13.12 -14.22
N ARG A 258 8.17 13.28 -13.31
CA ARG A 258 8.33 13.11 -11.85
C ARG A 258 7.44 12.03 -11.30
N PHE A 259 7.98 11.19 -10.42
CA PHE A 259 7.17 10.27 -9.62
C PHE A 259 6.29 11.04 -8.63
N PHE A 260 5.01 10.69 -8.57
CA PHE A 260 4.11 11.24 -7.57
C PHE A 260 3.15 10.18 -7.02
N ARG A 261 2.56 10.46 -5.88
CA ARG A 261 1.53 9.63 -5.26
C ARG A 261 0.24 10.41 -5.16
N SER A 262 -0.85 9.83 -5.62
CA SER A 262 -2.20 10.35 -5.44
C SER A 262 -3.16 9.21 -5.19
N GLN A 263 -3.68 9.11 -3.97
CA GLN A 263 -4.70 8.10 -3.64
C GLN A 263 -5.96 8.29 -4.49
N TYR A 264 -6.26 9.52 -4.86
CA TYR A 264 -7.41 9.86 -5.68
C TYR A 264 -7.27 9.31 -7.10
N LEU A 265 -6.12 9.53 -7.75
CA LEU A 265 -5.85 9.04 -9.10
C LEU A 265 -5.60 7.52 -9.11
N ASN A 266 -4.98 6.96 -8.07
CA ASN A 266 -4.89 5.50 -7.92
C ASN A 266 -6.27 4.83 -7.93
N LYS A 267 -7.26 5.42 -7.23
CA LYS A 267 -8.63 4.92 -7.27
C LYS A 267 -9.25 4.95 -8.66
N ALA A 268 -8.86 5.90 -9.54
CA ALA A 268 -9.33 5.93 -10.92
C ALA A 268 -8.89 4.69 -11.70
N VAL A 269 -7.60 4.32 -11.55
CA VAL A 269 -7.04 3.12 -12.19
C VAL A 269 -7.67 1.85 -11.60
N VAL A 270 -7.70 1.70 -10.27
CA VAL A 270 -8.28 0.53 -9.60
C VAL A 270 -9.76 0.35 -9.97
N LYS A 271 -10.52 1.44 -10.08
CA LYS A 271 -11.94 1.40 -10.50
C LYS A 271 -12.12 0.93 -11.95
N ALA A 272 -11.12 1.14 -12.82
CA ALA A 272 -11.17 0.59 -14.18
C ALA A 272 -11.08 -0.93 -14.21
N TYR A 273 -10.50 -1.55 -13.18
CA TYR A 273 -10.43 -3.00 -12.99
C TYR A 273 -11.60 -3.57 -12.17
N ASP A 274 -12.62 -2.75 -11.84
CA ASP A 274 -13.78 -3.19 -11.06
C ASP A 274 -14.40 -4.44 -11.71
N LYS A 275 -14.67 -5.48 -10.90
CA LYS A 275 -15.16 -6.81 -11.30
C LYS A 275 -14.22 -7.66 -12.18
N LEU A 276 -13.02 -7.17 -12.51
CA LEU A 276 -12.01 -7.94 -13.27
C LEU A 276 -10.97 -8.57 -12.36
N ILE A 277 -10.78 -8.02 -11.18
CA ILE A 277 -9.83 -8.50 -10.17
C ILE A 277 -10.55 -8.83 -8.86
N PRO A 278 -10.00 -9.75 -8.05
CA PRO A 278 -10.55 -10.06 -6.74
C PRO A 278 -10.64 -8.82 -5.82
N GLU A 279 -11.59 -8.83 -4.88
CA GLU A 279 -11.65 -7.79 -3.85
C GLU A 279 -10.31 -7.72 -3.10
N LYS A 280 -9.77 -6.49 -2.96
CA LYS A 280 -8.48 -6.18 -2.32
C LYS A 280 -7.22 -6.59 -3.11
N ALA A 281 -7.36 -7.02 -4.36
CA ALA A 281 -6.23 -7.13 -5.26
C ALA A 281 -5.92 -5.77 -5.91
N TYR A 282 -4.65 -5.55 -6.23
CA TYR A 282 -4.13 -4.33 -6.81
C TYR A 282 -3.54 -4.62 -8.18
N PRO A 283 -3.97 -3.90 -9.24
CA PRO A 283 -3.34 -4.02 -10.54
C PRO A 283 -1.97 -3.37 -10.54
N SER A 284 -1.02 -3.91 -11.29
CA SER A 284 0.24 -3.24 -11.59
C SER A 284 0.04 -2.20 -12.69
N PHE A 285 0.67 -1.03 -12.58
CA PHE A 285 0.64 -0.01 -13.61
C PHE A 285 1.84 0.93 -13.56
N PHE A 286 2.22 1.44 -14.72
CA PHE A 286 3.32 2.35 -14.97
C PHE A 286 2.80 3.45 -15.91
N LEU A 287 2.22 4.51 -15.34
CA LEU A 287 1.50 5.54 -16.09
C LEU A 287 2.24 6.88 -16.07
N TYR A 288 2.42 7.45 -17.23
CA TYR A 288 3.11 8.71 -17.47
C TYR A 288 2.09 9.72 -17.96
N ILE A 289 1.87 10.76 -17.17
CA ILE A 289 0.90 11.81 -17.43
C ILE A 289 1.66 13.06 -17.82
N THR A 290 1.38 13.60 -19.00
CA THR A 290 1.92 14.88 -19.44
C THR A 290 0.79 15.91 -19.41
N VAL A 291 0.99 16.99 -18.69
CA VAL A 291 0.05 18.10 -18.52
C VAL A 291 0.82 19.42 -18.64
N ASP A 292 0.17 20.47 -19.10
CA ASP A 292 0.77 21.80 -19.13
C ASP A 292 1.28 22.22 -17.75
N ALA A 293 2.51 22.75 -17.68
CA ALA A 293 3.16 23.10 -16.42
C ALA A 293 2.34 24.09 -15.58
N GLU A 294 1.61 25.00 -16.21
CA GLU A 294 0.75 25.99 -15.56
C GLU A 294 -0.46 25.37 -14.84
N ARG A 295 -0.83 24.13 -15.18
CA ARG A 295 -1.97 23.40 -14.58
C ARG A 295 -1.58 22.45 -13.46
N VAL A 296 -0.28 22.42 -13.11
CA VAL A 296 0.26 21.47 -12.13
C VAL A 296 1.06 22.21 -11.07
N ASP A 297 0.63 22.17 -9.82
CA ASP A 297 1.43 22.63 -8.69
C ASP A 297 2.20 21.46 -8.07
N VAL A 298 3.50 21.45 -8.27
CA VAL A 298 4.45 20.44 -7.74
C VAL A 298 5.05 20.90 -6.41
N ASN A 299 4.88 22.18 -6.04
CA ASN A 299 5.55 22.79 -4.89
C ASN A 299 4.74 22.67 -3.59
N CYS A 300 3.75 21.80 -3.52
CA CYS A 300 2.89 21.66 -2.35
C CYS A 300 3.51 20.87 -1.19
N HIS A 301 4.59 20.10 -1.40
CA HIS A 301 5.27 19.31 -0.36
C HIS A 301 6.80 19.39 -0.49
N ALA A 302 7.53 19.32 0.65
CA ALA A 302 9.00 19.40 0.66
C ALA A 302 9.66 18.29 -0.17
N GLN A 303 9.14 17.07 -0.09
CA GLN A 303 9.62 15.91 -0.86
C GLN A 303 9.11 15.85 -2.31
N LYS A 304 8.24 16.78 -2.72
CA LYS A 304 7.67 16.86 -4.08
C LYS A 304 6.97 15.58 -4.56
N THR A 305 6.51 14.73 -3.63
CA THR A 305 5.81 13.47 -3.94
C THR A 305 4.31 13.64 -4.08
N GLU A 306 3.75 14.76 -3.61
CA GLU A 306 2.36 15.12 -3.79
C GLU A 306 2.26 16.23 -4.84
N VAL A 307 1.27 16.13 -5.70
CA VAL A 307 1.04 17.06 -6.81
C VAL A 307 -0.42 17.46 -6.80
N LYS A 308 -0.69 18.75 -6.97
CA LYS A 308 -2.04 19.28 -7.15
C LYS A 308 -2.26 19.64 -8.61
N PHE A 309 -3.34 19.13 -9.18
CA PHE A 309 -3.75 19.47 -10.54
C PHE A 309 -4.90 20.48 -10.49
N ALA A 310 -4.92 21.42 -11.41
CA ALA A 310 -6.04 22.35 -11.56
C ALA A 310 -7.35 21.61 -11.89
N ASP A 311 -7.26 20.58 -12.75
CA ASP A 311 -8.39 19.81 -13.28
C ASP A 311 -8.35 18.35 -12.79
N ASN A 312 -8.29 18.14 -11.47
CA ASN A 312 -8.16 16.81 -10.86
C ASN A 312 -9.24 15.82 -11.31
N GLU A 313 -10.48 16.28 -11.46
CA GLU A 313 -11.60 15.43 -11.87
C GLU A 313 -11.50 15.01 -13.34
N ALA A 314 -11.10 15.92 -14.22
CA ALA A 314 -10.93 15.61 -15.63
C ALA A 314 -9.80 14.59 -15.84
N ILE A 315 -8.68 14.74 -15.13
CA ILE A 315 -7.56 13.79 -15.18
C ILE A 315 -8.00 12.41 -14.64
N TRP A 316 -8.80 12.38 -13.57
CA TRP A 316 -9.37 11.14 -13.05
C TRP A 316 -10.22 10.41 -14.09
N GLN A 317 -11.10 11.14 -14.78
CA GLN A 317 -11.97 10.57 -15.82
C GLN A 317 -11.16 10.09 -17.03
N ILE A 318 -10.15 10.86 -17.46
CA ILE A 318 -9.25 10.48 -18.55
C ILE A 318 -8.49 9.20 -18.20
N LEU A 319 -7.91 9.10 -17.01
CA LEU A 319 -7.20 7.90 -16.55
C LEU A 319 -8.12 6.68 -16.50
N ASN A 320 -9.30 6.82 -15.91
CA ASN A 320 -10.26 5.71 -15.84
C ASN A 320 -10.69 5.25 -17.23
N ALA A 321 -11.00 6.19 -18.14
CA ALA A 321 -11.40 5.88 -19.50
C ALA A 321 -10.26 5.22 -20.30
N ALA A 322 -9.04 5.76 -20.22
CA ALA A 322 -7.86 5.23 -20.90
C ALA A 322 -7.56 3.77 -20.50
N VAL A 323 -7.59 3.48 -19.21
CA VAL A 323 -7.34 2.14 -18.69
C VAL A 323 -8.47 1.19 -19.09
N ARG A 324 -9.74 1.59 -18.98
CA ARG A 324 -10.88 0.78 -19.41
C ARG A 324 -10.85 0.46 -20.90
N GLU A 325 -10.54 1.44 -21.73
CA GLU A 325 -10.39 1.25 -23.16
C GLU A 325 -9.27 0.27 -23.49
N THR A 326 -8.13 0.38 -22.83
CA THR A 326 -7.00 -0.54 -22.99
C THR A 326 -7.37 -1.97 -22.59
N LEU A 327 -8.06 -2.16 -21.48
CA LEU A 327 -8.53 -3.47 -21.02
C LEU A 327 -9.54 -4.08 -21.99
N ALA A 328 -10.47 -3.27 -22.51
CA ALA A 328 -11.45 -3.72 -23.47
C ALA A 328 -10.82 -4.14 -24.82
N LYS A 329 -9.90 -3.31 -25.37
CA LYS A 329 -9.18 -3.61 -26.63
C LYS A 329 -8.37 -4.91 -26.57
N ASN A 330 -7.84 -5.25 -25.40
CA ASN A 330 -7.00 -6.44 -25.21
C ASN A 330 -7.77 -7.68 -24.71
N GLY A 331 -9.10 -7.67 -24.79
CA GLY A 331 -9.96 -8.80 -24.44
C GLY A 331 -9.95 -9.14 -22.94
N ALA A 332 -9.48 -8.23 -22.09
CA ALA A 332 -9.47 -8.41 -20.64
C ALA A 332 -10.86 -8.11 -20.01
N MET A 333 -11.77 -7.48 -20.74
CA MET A 333 -13.18 -7.34 -20.36
C MET A 333 -14.01 -8.36 -21.12
N PRO A 334 -14.95 -9.07 -20.48
CA PRO A 334 -15.93 -9.87 -21.20
C PRO A 334 -16.77 -8.91 -22.07
N MET A 335 -16.48 -8.85 -23.35
CA MET A 335 -17.38 -8.24 -24.32
C MET A 335 -18.59 -9.16 -24.44
N ILE A 336 -19.77 -8.64 -24.20
CA ILE A 336 -20.98 -9.28 -24.68
C ILE A 336 -20.96 -9.04 -26.18
N ASP A 337 -20.47 -10.02 -26.91
CA ASP A 337 -20.49 -10.02 -28.37
C ASP A 337 -21.94 -10.25 -28.80
N PHE A 338 -22.62 -9.19 -29.19
CA PHE A 338 -23.96 -9.27 -29.82
C PHE A 338 -23.87 -9.74 -31.27
N ALA A 339 -22.68 -9.99 -31.79
CA ALA A 339 -22.43 -10.49 -33.11
C ALA A 339 -22.22 -12.03 -33.14
N VAL A 340 -22.87 -12.77 -32.26
CA VAL A 340 -23.03 -14.19 -32.50
C VAL A 340 -24.05 -14.33 -33.61
N GLU A 341 -23.56 -14.55 -34.84
CA GLU A 341 -24.31 -15.04 -35.98
C GLU A 341 -24.75 -16.49 -35.75
N ASP A 342 -25.30 -16.81 -34.62
CA ASP A 342 -26.20 -17.95 -34.49
C ASP A 342 -27.60 -17.46 -34.85
N PHE A 343 -27.80 -17.25 -36.13
CA PHE A 343 -29.14 -17.34 -36.71
C PHE A 343 -29.65 -18.72 -36.38
N VAL A 344 -30.41 -18.84 -35.29
CA VAL A 344 -31.34 -19.92 -35.14
C VAL A 344 -32.27 -19.77 -36.35
N GLU A 345 -32.07 -20.57 -37.39
CA GLU A 345 -33.04 -20.70 -38.49
C GLU A 345 -34.37 -21.07 -37.84
N ILE A 346 -35.23 -20.08 -37.67
CA ILE A 346 -36.62 -20.32 -37.31
C ILE A 346 -37.19 -21.05 -38.54
N PRO A 347 -37.53 -22.36 -38.45
CA PRO A 347 -38.04 -23.09 -39.60
C PRO A 347 -39.33 -22.40 -40.05
N VAL A 348 -39.25 -21.78 -41.21
CA VAL A 348 -40.42 -21.18 -41.85
C VAL A 348 -41.42 -22.31 -42.05
N ALA A 349 -42.58 -22.21 -41.42
CA ALA A 349 -43.65 -23.18 -41.54
C ALA A 349 -44.04 -23.33 -43.03
N THR A 350 -43.66 -24.46 -43.64
CA THR A 350 -44.07 -24.81 -44.98
C THR A 350 -45.56 -25.04 -44.94
N THR A 351 -46.30 -24.23 -45.72
CA THR A 351 -47.74 -24.34 -45.94
C THR A 351 -48.07 -25.77 -46.44
N GLY A 352 -48.67 -26.60 -45.58
CA GLY A 352 -49.10 -27.93 -45.92
C GLY A 352 -49.20 -28.97 -44.82
N ILE A 353 -48.62 -28.69 -43.62
CA ILE A 353 -48.70 -29.64 -42.51
C ILE A 353 -49.86 -29.19 -41.58
N ARG A 354 -50.93 -30.01 -41.60
CA ARG A 354 -52.03 -29.86 -40.62
C ARG A 354 -51.52 -30.35 -39.23
N TYR A 355 -51.29 -29.48 -38.35
CA TYR A 355 -51.07 -29.84 -36.95
C TYR A 355 -52.39 -30.26 -36.31
N ALA A 356 -52.44 -31.44 -35.74
CA ALA A 356 -53.58 -31.88 -34.95
C ALA A 356 -53.60 -31.03 -33.64
N GLU A 357 -54.71 -30.40 -33.35
CA GLU A 357 -54.90 -29.68 -32.13
C GLU A 357 -54.68 -30.61 -30.91
N PRO A 358 -53.93 -30.21 -29.88
CA PRO A 358 -53.79 -31.03 -28.70
C PRO A 358 -55.15 -31.17 -28.00
N LYS A 359 -55.57 -32.40 -27.79
CA LYS A 359 -56.79 -32.71 -27.03
C LYS A 359 -56.52 -32.37 -25.57
N MET A 360 -57.21 -31.37 -25.06
CA MET A 360 -57.25 -31.14 -23.61
C MET A 360 -58.01 -32.28 -22.95
N THR A 361 -57.33 -33.13 -22.19
CA THR A 361 -57.93 -34.04 -21.25
C THR A 361 -58.16 -33.29 -19.96
N HIS A 362 -59.40 -32.98 -19.69
CA HIS A 362 -59.81 -32.38 -18.41
C HIS A 362 -59.99 -33.50 -17.38
N ASP A 363 -59.20 -33.46 -16.32
CA ASP A 363 -59.35 -34.37 -15.20
C ASP A 363 -60.32 -33.69 -14.20
N GLU A 364 -61.52 -34.24 -14.10
CA GLU A 364 -62.59 -33.71 -13.25
C GLU A 364 -62.29 -33.81 -11.73
N HIS A 365 -61.21 -34.49 -11.35
CA HIS A 365 -60.80 -34.66 -9.93
C HIS A 365 -59.51 -33.94 -9.54
N TYR A 366 -58.95 -33.09 -10.42
CA TYR A 366 -57.76 -32.34 -10.08
C TYR A 366 -58.11 -31.16 -9.18
N ASN A 367 -57.72 -31.26 -7.88
CA ASN A 367 -57.83 -30.15 -6.92
C ASN A 367 -56.42 -29.59 -6.63
N PRO A 368 -56.05 -28.40 -7.11
CA PRO A 368 -54.72 -27.83 -6.86
C PRO A 368 -54.45 -27.37 -5.45
N PHE A 369 -55.43 -27.47 -4.51
CA PHE A 369 -55.32 -27.06 -3.11
C PHE A 369 -55.48 -28.22 -2.11
N ALA A 370 -55.43 -29.48 -2.53
CA ALA A 370 -55.40 -30.62 -1.62
C ALA A 370 -53.98 -30.83 -1.09
N PHE A 371 -53.74 -30.44 0.19
CA PHE A 371 -52.56 -30.87 0.92
C PHE A 371 -52.81 -32.30 1.41
N ASP A 372 -51.94 -33.21 1.02
CA ASP A 372 -51.97 -34.60 1.46
C ASP A 372 -50.94 -34.74 2.60
N ASP A 373 -51.46 -34.83 3.83
CA ASP A 373 -50.69 -35.27 4.99
C ASP A 373 -50.81 -36.79 5.07
N SER A 374 -49.79 -37.50 4.60
CA SER A 374 -49.58 -38.89 5.11
C SER A 374 -48.15 -39.36 4.82
N GLU A 375 -47.54 -39.75 5.87
CA GLU A 375 -46.22 -40.37 6.03
C GLU A 375 -46.17 -41.80 5.41
N GLU A 376 -44.91 -42.18 5.18
CA GLU A 376 -44.30 -43.52 5.21
C GLU A 376 -44.38 -44.48 4.03
N SER A 377 -43.19 -44.83 3.69
CA SER A 377 -42.55 -46.14 3.48
C SER A 377 -42.28 -46.64 2.05
N GLU A 378 -40.97 -46.96 1.96
CA GLU A 378 -40.30 -48.08 1.29
C GLU A 378 -40.20 -48.19 -0.27
N SER A 379 -38.93 -48.03 -0.63
CA SER A 379 -38.13 -48.88 -1.54
C SER A 379 -38.71 -49.41 -2.85
N LYS A 380 -38.08 -49.10 -3.95
CA LYS A 380 -37.29 -50.00 -4.83
C LYS A 380 -36.86 -49.34 -6.13
N GLU A 381 -35.66 -49.74 -6.52
CA GLU A 381 -34.94 -49.45 -7.78
C GLU A 381 -35.78 -49.53 -9.08
N SER A 382 -35.52 -48.64 -10.02
CA SER A 382 -35.04 -49.04 -11.34
C SER A 382 -34.80 -47.83 -12.29
N THR A 383 -33.65 -47.81 -12.82
CA THR A 383 -33.12 -47.21 -14.08
C THR A 383 -34.16 -46.72 -15.10
N SER A 384 -34.02 -45.45 -15.57
CA SER A 384 -33.64 -45.13 -16.94
C SER A 384 -33.82 -43.62 -17.29
N ARG A 385 -32.80 -43.09 -17.88
CA ARG A 385 -32.69 -42.04 -18.92
C ARG A 385 -33.93 -41.21 -19.28
N GLY A 386 -33.75 -39.88 -19.24
CA GLY A 386 -34.56 -38.96 -20.06
C GLY A 386 -34.49 -37.53 -19.52
N GLY A 387 -33.88 -36.64 -20.30
CA GLY A 387 -33.76 -35.21 -19.96
C GLY A 387 -35.11 -34.51 -19.90
N GLY A 388 -35.19 -33.55 -18.99
CA GLY A 388 -36.33 -32.67 -18.88
C GLY A 388 -35.90 -31.33 -18.31
N TRP A 389 -36.00 -30.33 -19.13
CA TRP A 389 -35.84 -28.94 -18.75
C TRP A 389 -36.97 -28.53 -17.82
N SER A 390 -36.67 -27.95 -16.67
CA SER A 390 -37.65 -27.30 -15.81
C SER A 390 -37.37 -25.81 -15.68
N SER A 391 -38.25 -25.06 -16.32
CA SER A 391 -38.95 -23.81 -15.90
C SER A 391 -38.23 -22.83 -15.00
N MET A 392 -37.96 -21.66 -15.58
CA MET A 392 -37.76 -20.39 -14.87
C MET A 392 -39.04 -19.88 -14.20
N PRO A 393 -38.99 -19.24 -13.05
CA PRO A 393 -40.08 -18.45 -12.50
C PRO A 393 -40.14 -17.07 -13.17
N SER A 394 -41.33 -16.70 -13.63
CA SER A 394 -41.69 -15.40 -14.15
C SER A 394 -41.69 -14.36 -13.05
N ILE A 395 -40.94 -13.29 -13.25
CA ILE A 395 -40.98 -12.07 -12.43
C ILE A 395 -42.04 -11.14 -13.05
N SER A 396 -43.10 -10.89 -12.32
CA SER A 396 -44.07 -9.84 -12.66
C SER A 396 -43.51 -8.46 -12.27
N ASN A 397 -43.37 -7.60 -13.24
CA ASN A 397 -43.08 -6.19 -13.07
C ASN A 397 -44.33 -5.45 -12.59
N GLU A 398 -44.32 -4.90 -11.40
CA GLU A 398 -45.10 -3.74 -11.06
C GLU A 398 -44.15 -2.64 -10.59
N PHE A 399 -43.93 -1.67 -11.46
CA PHE A 399 -43.28 -0.41 -11.13
C PHE A 399 -44.34 0.55 -10.57
N ASP A 400 -44.26 0.81 -9.28
CA ASP A 400 -45.00 1.91 -8.66
C ASP A 400 -44.08 3.12 -8.58
N LEU A 401 -44.40 4.15 -9.35
CA LEU A 401 -43.75 5.46 -9.35
C LEU A 401 -44.34 6.32 -8.25
N THR A 402 -43.59 6.50 -7.16
CA THR A 402 -43.83 7.61 -6.23
C THR A 402 -42.79 8.71 -6.41
N PRO A 403 -43.15 9.99 -6.31
CA PRO A 403 -42.27 11.11 -6.68
C PRO A 403 -41.17 11.34 -5.65
N ALA A 404 -40.01 11.77 -6.16
CA ALA A 404 -38.84 12.13 -5.41
C ALA A 404 -39.10 13.25 -4.39
N GLU A 405 -38.76 12.99 -3.13
CA GLU A 405 -38.60 14.06 -2.13
C GLU A 405 -37.21 14.69 -2.31
N GLU A 406 -37.20 16.00 -2.45
CA GLU A 406 -36.02 16.86 -2.50
C GLU A 406 -35.22 16.74 -1.22
N PHE A 407 -33.99 16.15 -1.30
CA PHE A 407 -33.02 16.27 -0.22
C PHE A 407 -32.32 17.62 -0.29
N ALA A 408 -32.65 18.48 0.67
CA ALA A 408 -31.96 19.74 0.92
C ALA A 408 -30.51 19.46 1.39
N ILE A 409 -29.54 20.05 0.68
CA ILE A 409 -28.12 20.05 1.04
C ILE A 409 -27.95 21.04 2.22
N PRO A 410 -27.40 20.62 3.37
CA PRO A 410 -27.06 21.59 4.41
C PRO A 410 -25.79 22.35 4.02
N SER A 411 -25.89 23.67 4.06
CA SER A 411 -24.80 24.62 3.83
C SER A 411 -23.65 24.41 4.82
N VAL A 412 -22.45 24.41 4.27
CA VAL A 412 -21.18 24.39 4.99
C VAL A 412 -21.06 25.66 5.84
N SER A 413 -21.11 25.53 7.16
CA SER A 413 -20.69 26.56 8.10
C SER A 413 -19.20 26.47 8.34
N THR A 414 -18.52 27.56 8.10
CA THR A 414 -17.18 27.98 8.47
C THR A 414 -16.70 27.36 9.78
N PHE A 415 -15.61 26.61 9.75
CA PHE A 415 -14.89 26.21 10.97
C PHE A 415 -14.12 27.41 11.52
N GLY A 416 -14.54 27.85 12.69
CA GLY A 416 -13.76 28.77 13.52
C GLY A 416 -12.59 28.05 14.18
N GLU A 417 -11.51 28.79 14.31
CA GLU A 417 -10.31 28.44 15.08
C GLU A 417 -10.71 28.03 16.51
N SER A 418 -10.34 26.82 16.92
CA SER A 418 -10.42 26.42 18.33
C SER A 418 -9.04 26.39 18.94
N GLU A 419 -8.84 27.27 19.89
CA GLU A 419 -7.75 27.33 20.86
C GLU A 419 -7.54 25.96 21.51
N PHE A 420 -6.27 25.55 21.57
CA PHE A 420 -5.83 24.44 22.41
C PHE A 420 -5.74 24.93 23.85
N ASP A 421 -6.74 24.63 24.64
CA ASP A 421 -6.65 24.73 26.11
C ASP A 421 -5.87 23.53 26.66
N TYR A 422 -4.74 23.82 27.28
CA TYR A 422 -4.02 22.88 28.13
C TYR A 422 -4.83 22.63 29.39
N ILE A 423 -5.39 21.45 29.54
CA ILE A 423 -5.97 21.01 30.81
C ILE A 423 -4.82 20.58 31.73
N GLU A 424 -4.59 21.39 32.79
CA GLU A 424 -3.79 21.02 33.93
C GLU A 424 -4.33 19.73 34.57
N MET A 425 -3.44 18.79 34.84
CA MET A 425 -3.73 17.59 35.62
C MET A 425 -4.14 17.98 37.02
N GLY A 426 -5.41 17.99 37.29
CA GLY A 426 -5.99 18.05 38.63
C GLY A 426 -5.95 16.68 39.29
N GLU A 427 -5.63 16.76 40.57
CA GLU A 427 -5.48 15.76 41.62
C GLU A 427 -6.28 14.45 41.45
N GLU A 428 -5.58 13.34 41.73
CA GLU A 428 -6.13 12.01 41.97
C GLU A 428 -7.25 12.06 43.02
N GLN A 429 -8.48 12.02 42.55
CA GLN A 429 -9.57 11.55 43.37
C GLN A 429 -9.56 10.03 43.33
N SER A 430 -9.10 9.43 44.40
CA SER A 430 -9.27 8.00 44.70
C SER A 430 -10.77 7.72 44.83
N LEU A 431 -11.39 7.31 43.70
CA LEU A 431 -12.68 6.65 43.71
C LEU A 431 -12.47 5.28 44.35
N GLY A 432 -13.03 5.10 45.53
CA GLY A 432 -13.03 3.83 46.26
C GLY A 432 -13.47 2.67 45.35
N LEU A 433 -12.53 1.82 45.02
CA LEU A 433 -12.83 0.49 44.54
C LEU A 433 -13.43 -0.28 45.71
N GLU A 434 -14.76 -0.22 45.83
CA GLU A 434 -15.47 -1.32 46.45
C GLU A 434 -15.13 -2.56 45.64
N SER A 435 -14.46 -3.51 46.27
CA SER A 435 -14.21 -4.84 45.75
C SER A 435 -15.56 -5.48 45.45
N GLN A 436 -16.05 -5.30 44.21
CA GLN A 436 -17.17 -6.07 43.71
C GLN A 436 -16.69 -7.53 43.65
N VAL A 437 -17.19 -8.34 44.55
CA VAL A 437 -17.13 -9.79 44.44
C VAL A 437 -17.61 -10.13 43.06
N ALA A 438 -16.74 -10.73 42.24
CA ALA A 438 -17.04 -11.06 40.84
C ALA A 438 -18.26 -12.04 40.85
N GLU A 439 -19.43 -11.50 40.50
CA GLU A 439 -20.62 -12.36 40.30
C GLU A 439 -20.29 -13.37 39.20
N ALA A 440 -20.43 -14.67 39.52
CA ALA A 440 -20.25 -15.70 38.52
C ALA A 440 -21.41 -15.65 37.50
N PRO A 441 -21.12 -15.83 36.19
CA PRO A 441 -22.15 -15.85 35.16
C PRO A 441 -23.15 -16.98 35.43
N THR A 442 -24.45 -16.68 35.40
CA THR A 442 -25.51 -17.65 35.67
C THR A 442 -25.80 -18.48 34.43
N ASN A 443 -25.71 -17.90 33.24
CA ASN A 443 -25.94 -18.60 31.97
C ASN A 443 -25.22 -17.87 30.84
N ILE A 444 -24.73 -18.64 29.84
CA ILE A 444 -24.14 -18.13 28.61
C ILE A 444 -24.94 -18.70 27.45
N SER A 445 -25.55 -17.86 26.64
CA SER A 445 -26.34 -18.25 25.46
C SER A 445 -25.87 -17.56 24.21
N LEU A 446 -25.88 -18.27 23.08
CA LEU A 446 -25.46 -17.75 21.78
C LEU A 446 -26.62 -17.00 21.12
N CYS A 447 -26.35 -15.80 20.58
CA CYS A 447 -27.31 -14.97 19.85
C CYS A 447 -26.80 -14.67 18.45
N GLY A 448 -27.55 -15.10 17.43
CA GLY A 448 -27.22 -14.82 16.03
C GLY A 448 -25.88 -15.41 15.55
N GLY A 449 -25.37 -16.44 16.21
CA GLY A 449 -24.12 -17.12 15.88
C GLY A 449 -22.84 -16.33 16.14
N ARG A 450 -22.93 -15.04 16.44
CA ARG A 450 -21.78 -14.12 16.61
C ARG A 450 -21.67 -13.53 18.01
N TYR A 451 -22.77 -13.31 18.68
CA TYR A 451 -22.82 -12.67 19.99
C TYR A 451 -23.15 -13.67 21.09
N ALA A 452 -22.45 -13.60 22.21
CA ALA A 452 -22.83 -14.30 23.42
C ALA A 452 -23.57 -13.35 24.36
N VAL A 453 -24.66 -13.86 24.96
CA VAL A 453 -25.43 -13.19 26.00
C VAL A 453 -25.10 -13.87 27.33
N VAL A 454 -24.44 -13.13 28.21
CA VAL A 454 -24.06 -13.59 29.54
C VAL A 454 -25.01 -12.97 30.55
N THR A 455 -25.73 -13.79 31.25
CA THR A 455 -26.69 -13.34 32.29
C THR A 455 -26.06 -13.43 33.66
N TYR A 456 -26.17 -12.37 34.43
CA TYR A 456 -25.83 -12.27 35.83
C TYR A 456 -27.11 -12.01 36.66
N ALA A 457 -27.04 -12.09 37.94
CA ALA A 457 -28.20 -11.82 38.80
C ALA A 457 -28.70 -10.35 38.68
N SER A 458 -27.81 -9.41 38.42
CA SER A 458 -28.12 -7.96 38.40
C SER A 458 -28.00 -7.29 37.03
N LYS A 459 -27.36 -7.92 36.04
CA LYS A 459 -27.04 -7.36 34.72
C LYS A 459 -27.03 -8.39 33.61
N VAL A 460 -27.15 -7.93 32.37
CA VAL A 460 -26.93 -8.73 31.16
C VAL A 460 -25.75 -8.15 30.39
N GLN A 461 -24.85 -9.00 29.96
CA GLN A 461 -23.66 -8.60 29.22
C GLN A 461 -23.68 -9.25 27.84
N PHE A 462 -23.49 -8.45 26.81
CA PHE A 462 -23.33 -8.91 25.44
C PHE A 462 -21.85 -8.93 25.09
N VAL A 463 -21.36 -10.03 24.54
CA VAL A 463 -19.96 -10.21 24.12
C VAL A 463 -19.91 -10.48 22.62
N ASP A 464 -19.13 -9.70 21.86
CA ASP A 464 -18.81 -10.00 20.45
C ASP A 464 -17.71 -11.06 20.42
N LEU A 465 -18.07 -12.29 20.06
CA LEU A 465 -17.17 -13.46 20.07
C LEU A 465 -16.00 -13.32 19.10
N ALA A 466 -16.20 -12.66 17.96
CA ALA A 466 -15.12 -12.42 17.00
C ALA A 466 -14.07 -11.49 17.60
N ARG A 467 -14.49 -10.40 18.24
CA ARG A 467 -13.59 -9.46 18.93
C ARG A 467 -12.93 -10.09 20.17
N ALA A 468 -13.66 -10.92 20.91
CA ALA A 468 -13.10 -11.65 22.04
C ALA A 468 -12.00 -12.62 21.59
N ARG A 469 -12.23 -13.36 20.50
CA ARG A 469 -11.22 -14.25 19.90
C ARG A 469 -10.01 -13.48 19.38
N GLU A 470 -10.22 -12.36 18.67
CA GLU A 470 -9.15 -11.48 18.20
C GLU A 470 -8.24 -11.03 19.35
N ARG A 471 -8.82 -10.63 20.48
CA ARG A 471 -8.06 -10.20 21.66
C ARG A 471 -7.26 -11.33 22.29
N LEU A 472 -7.86 -12.50 22.46
CA LEU A 472 -7.18 -13.66 23.04
C LEU A 472 -6.04 -14.17 22.16
N LEU A 473 -6.23 -14.19 20.85
CA LEU A 473 -5.18 -14.55 19.88
C LEU A 473 -4.04 -13.51 19.87
N TYR A 474 -4.38 -12.22 19.93
CA TYR A 474 -3.37 -11.18 20.05
C TYR A 474 -2.47 -11.39 21.28
N ASN A 475 -3.06 -11.66 22.43
CA ASN A 475 -2.31 -11.91 23.66
C ASN A 475 -1.39 -13.15 23.52
N SER A 476 -1.91 -14.22 22.93
CA SER A 476 -1.15 -15.44 22.67
C SER A 476 0.04 -15.20 21.73
N TYR A 477 -0.17 -14.51 20.61
CA TYR A 477 0.89 -14.21 19.66
C TYR A 477 1.92 -13.22 20.21
N PHE A 478 1.47 -12.24 20.98
CA PHE A 478 2.38 -11.28 21.64
C PHE A 478 3.28 -11.97 22.66
N GLU A 479 2.73 -12.90 23.45
CA GLU A 479 3.53 -13.74 24.35
C GLU A 479 4.50 -14.66 23.58
N SER A 480 4.07 -15.28 22.49
CA SER A 480 4.92 -16.11 21.63
C SER A 480 6.10 -15.33 21.07
N LEU A 481 5.91 -14.09 20.64
CA LEU A 481 6.98 -13.18 20.19
C LEU A 481 7.94 -12.79 21.32
N ARG A 482 7.49 -12.79 22.57
CA ARG A 482 8.36 -12.52 23.74
C ARG A 482 9.15 -13.74 24.17
N CYS A 483 8.53 -14.91 24.16
CA CYS A 483 9.11 -16.16 24.65
C CYS A 483 9.86 -16.95 23.56
N GLY A 484 9.62 -16.66 22.28
CA GLY A 484 10.27 -17.32 21.15
C GLY A 484 9.78 -18.74 20.85
N HIS A 485 8.59 -19.12 21.35
CA HIS A 485 8.02 -20.44 21.11
C HIS A 485 6.54 -20.34 20.73
N SER A 486 6.20 -20.93 19.59
CA SER A 486 4.81 -21.09 19.12
C SER A 486 4.58 -22.51 18.62
N VAL A 487 3.31 -22.92 18.59
CA VAL A 487 2.91 -24.20 18.01
C VAL A 487 2.71 -24.02 16.51
N SER A 488 3.46 -24.80 15.72
CA SER A 488 3.35 -24.84 14.27
C SER A 488 2.59 -26.08 13.82
N GLN A 489 1.62 -25.90 12.93
CA GLN A 489 0.94 -26.97 12.22
C GLN A 489 1.64 -27.19 10.89
N GLN A 490 2.15 -28.38 10.64
CA GLN A 490 2.80 -28.70 9.36
C GLN A 490 1.77 -28.90 8.26
N LEU A 491 2.04 -28.32 7.09
CA LEU A 491 1.26 -28.51 5.88
C LEU A 491 1.59 -29.86 5.23
N LEU A 492 0.59 -30.53 4.69
CA LEU A 492 0.80 -31.80 3.94
C LEU A 492 1.64 -31.59 2.68
N PHE A 493 1.52 -30.45 2.04
CA PHE A 493 2.31 -30.03 0.89
C PHE A 493 2.82 -28.60 1.16
N PRO A 494 4.11 -28.32 0.90
CA PRO A 494 4.64 -26.98 1.04
C PRO A 494 3.94 -26.04 0.05
N GLU A 495 3.53 -24.86 0.51
CA GLU A 495 3.01 -23.80 -0.37
C GLU A 495 4.14 -22.91 -0.86
N LEU A 496 4.11 -22.60 -2.17
CA LEU A 496 5.07 -21.74 -2.84
C LEU A 496 4.49 -20.35 -3.00
N LEU A 497 5.13 -19.36 -2.38
CA LEU A 497 4.75 -17.96 -2.48
C LEU A 497 5.84 -17.17 -3.20
N THR A 498 5.43 -16.37 -4.18
CA THR A 498 6.32 -15.44 -4.87
C THR A 498 6.13 -14.05 -4.28
N LEU A 499 7.16 -13.54 -3.64
CA LEU A 499 7.20 -12.21 -3.02
C LEU A 499 7.84 -11.20 -3.97
N THR A 500 7.63 -9.92 -3.73
CA THR A 500 8.47 -8.88 -4.33
C THR A 500 9.83 -8.88 -3.65
N GLU A 501 10.85 -8.30 -4.29
CA GLU A 501 12.19 -8.19 -3.72
C GLU A 501 12.17 -7.50 -2.34
N GLU A 502 11.37 -6.44 -2.18
CA GLU A 502 11.20 -5.75 -0.89
C GLU A 502 10.56 -6.63 0.18
N GLU A 503 9.59 -7.44 -0.19
CA GLU A 503 8.89 -8.35 0.73
C GLU A 503 9.75 -9.55 1.09
N TYR A 504 10.54 -10.02 0.15
CA TYR A 504 11.49 -11.10 0.39
C TYR A 504 12.59 -10.64 1.37
N ASP A 505 13.17 -9.45 1.15
CA ASP A 505 14.15 -8.85 2.06
C ASP A 505 13.58 -8.67 3.47
N LEU A 506 12.32 -8.17 3.57
CA LEU A 506 11.62 -8.05 4.85
C LEU A 506 11.38 -9.41 5.51
N MET A 507 10.95 -10.40 4.75
CA MET A 507 10.73 -11.75 5.28
C MET A 507 12.03 -12.36 5.80
N GLU A 508 13.15 -12.20 5.09
CA GLU A 508 14.47 -12.67 5.52
C GLU A 508 14.95 -11.91 6.78
N GLU A 509 14.71 -10.59 6.84
CA GLU A 509 15.03 -9.77 8.00
C GLU A 509 14.28 -10.20 9.26
N TYR A 510 12.99 -10.56 9.12
CA TYR A 510 12.12 -10.95 10.23
C TYR A 510 11.89 -12.47 10.35
N ALA A 511 12.73 -13.29 9.72
CA ALA A 511 12.59 -14.75 9.74
C ALA A 511 12.48 -15.34 11.15
N VAL A 512 13.18 -14.77 12.13
CA VAL A 512 13.13 -15.19 13.55
C VAL A 512 11.75 -14.88 14.16
N ASP A 513 11.18 -13.71 13.83
CA ASP A 513 9.86 -13.33 14.34
C ASP A 513 8.76 -14.19 13.69
N PHE A 514 8.86 -14.52 12.38
CA PHE A 514 7.98 -15.48 11.72
C PHE A 514 8.05 -16.88 12.35
N ALA A 515 9.26 -17.37 12.62
CA ALA A 515 9.43 -18.66 13.30
C ALA A 515 8.82 -18.64 14.71
N SER A 516 8.97 -17.53 15.46
CA SER A 516 8.39 -17.33 16.77
C SER A 516 6.85 -17.28 16.76
N LEU A 517 6.24 -16.91 15.64
CA LEU A 517 4.80 -16.92 15.41
C LEU A 517 4.28 -18.30 14.98
N GLY A 518 5.16 -19.25 14.65
CA GLY A 518 4.80 -20.61 14.25
C GLY A 518 4.81 -20.84 12.74
N PHE A 519 5.40 -19.95 11.95
CA PHE A 519 5.65 -20.19 10.54
C PHE A 519 6.97 -20.95 10.35
N ASP A 520 6.95 -22.04 9.58
CA ASP A 520 8.15 -22.70 9.07
C ASP A 520 8.34 -22.36 7.59
N ILE A 521 9.21 -21.38 7.33
CA ILE A 521 9.44 -20.81 6.00
C ILE A 521 10.88 -21.04 5.58
N LYS A 522 11.07 -21.48 4.33
CA LYS A 522 12.39 -21.63 3.72
C LYS A 522 12.50 -20.80 2.45
N ALA A 523 13.60 -20.11 2.31
CA ALA A 523 13.95 -19.38 1.11
C ALA A 523 14.35 -20.36 0.00
N LYS A 524 13.72 -20.25 -1.19
CA LYS A 524 14.03 -21.07 -2.36
C LYS A 524 14.88 -20.33 -3.41
N GLY A 525 15.10 -19.03 -3.22
CA GLY A 525 15.76 -18.14 -4.17
C GLY A 525 14.81 -17.54 -5.21
N CYS A 526 15.27 -16.53 -5.95
CA CYS A 526 14.44 -15.79 -6.94
C CYS A 526 13.14 -15.25 -6.36
N ASN A 527 13.19 -14.65 -5.16
CA ASN A 527 12.03 -14.04 -4.47
C ASN A 527 10.88 -15.04 -4.18
N THR A 528 11.19 -16.33 -4.10
CA THR A 528 10.23 -17.38 -3.79
C THR A 528 10.52 -18.00 -2.44
N ILE A 529 9.48 -18.18 -1.63
CA ILE A 529 9.53 -18.86 -0.35
C ILE A 529 8.71 -20.14 -0.38
N GLU A 530 9.14 -21.15 0.35
CA GLU A 530 8.39 -22.37 0.62
C GLU A 530 7.93 -22.36 2.07
N VAL A 531 6.63 -22.48 2.30
CA VAL A 531 6.02 -22.53 3.64
C VAL A 531 5.71 -24.00 3.96
N PHE A 532 6.33 -24.54 4.98
CA PHE A 532 6.18 -25.91 5.45
C PHE A 532 5.21 -26.00 6.65
N GLY A 533 5.13 -24.95 7.44
CA GLY A 533 4.30 -24.90 8.65
C GLY A 533 3.68 -23.53 8.87
N ILE A 534 2.48 -23.55 9.47
CA ILE A 534 1.68 -22.37 9.77
C ILE A 534 1.20 -22.40 11.23
N PRO A 535 0.87 -21.26 11.85
CA PRO A 535 0.17 -21.25 13.13
C PRO A 535 -1.14 -22.04 13.08
N ALA A 536 -1.46 -22.79 14.13
CA ALA A 536 -2.60 -23.73 14.15
C ALA A 536 -3.97 -23.06 13.93
N GLU A 537 -4.07 -21.78 14.21
CA GLU A 537 -5.30 -20.99 14.10
C GLU A 537 -5.54 -20.42 12.70
N ILE A 538 -4.56 -20.53 11.80
CA ILE A 538 -4.65 -20.01 10.42
C ILE A 538 -5.04 -21.13 9.47
N LYS A 539 -6.01 -20.86 8.61
CA LYS A 539 -6.39 -21.79 7.53
C LYS A 539 -5.41 -21.65 6.37
N SER A 540 -5.02 -22.77 5.76
CA SER A 540 -4.14 -22.79 4.58
C SER A 540 -4.64 -21.92 3.43
N GLU A 541 -5.95 -21.86 3.21
CA GLU A 541 -6.58 -21.02 2.18
C GLU A 541 -6.34 -19.51 2.34
N LEU A 542 -5.97 -19.06 3.55
CA LEU A 542 -5.72 -17.66 3.88
C LEU A 542 -4.22 -17.34 4.04
N LEU A 543 -3.34 -18.31 3.78
CA LEU A 543 -1.91 -18.20 4.04
C LEU A 543 -1.26 -17.04 3.29
N ASP A 544 -1.47 -16.97 1.99
CA ASP A 544 -0.94 -15.92 1.12
C ASP A 544 -1.28 -14.54 1.66
N ARG A 545 -2.54 -14.35 1.94
CA ARG A 545 -3.06 -13.09 2.45
C ARG A 545 -2.48 -12.74 3.82
N THR A 546 -2.38 -13.72 4.71
CA THR A 546 -1.86 -13.51 6.06
C THR A 546 -0.39 -13.08 6.02
N ILE A 547 0.45 -13.75 5.22
CA ILE A 547 1.86 -13.38 5.05
C ILE A 547 1.98 -11.97 4.47
N TYR A 548 1.17 -11.63 3.45
CA TYR A 548 1.19 -10.27 2.88
C TYR A 548 0.71 -9.20 3.88
N ASP A 549 -0.36 -9.45 4.65
CA ASP A 549 -0.85 -8.52 5.67
C ASP A 549 0.21 -8.27 6.76
N ILE A 550 0.94 -9.31 7.17
CA ILE A 550 2.08 -9.20 8.09
C ILE A 550 3.20 -8.36 7.49
N LEU A 551 3.63 -8.66 6.27
CA LEU A 551 4.70 -7.92 5.59
C LEU A 551 4.33 -6.45 5.37
N GLN A 552 3.05 -6.14 5.08
CA GLN A 552 2.57 -4.77 4.98
C GLN A 552 2.60 -4.04 6.33
N SER A 553 2.27 -4.71 7.43
CA SER A 553 2.35 -4.13 8.77
C SER A 553 3.79 -3.78 9.17
N LEU A 554 4.78 -4.54 8.67
CA LEU A 554 6.20 -4.30 8.89
C LEU A 554 6.76 -3.12 8.08
N LYS A 555 6.12 -2.72 6.98
CA LYS A 555 6.52 -1.55 6.18
C LYS A 555 6.26 -0.20 6.87
N LEU A 556 5.46 -0.18 7.93
CA LEU A 556 5.20 1.04 8.69
C LEU A 556 6.42 1.39 9.54
N PRO A 557 6.84 2.67 9.59
CA PRO A 557 7.99 3.10 10.38
C PRO A 557 7.67 2.97 11.88
N GLN A 558 8.15 1.92 12.51
CA GLN A 558 8.02 1.70 13.94
C GLN A 558 9.41 1.69 14.58
N SER A 559 9.66 2.68 15.44
CA SER A 559 10.96 2.93 16.02
C SER A 559 11.31 2.04 17.22
N MET A 560 10.36 1.27 17.77
CA MET A 560 10.56 0.42 18.94
C MET A 560 10.28 -1.05 18.64
N VAL A 561 11.10 -1.95 19.15
CA VAL A 561 10.96 -3.41 18.99
C VAL A 561 9.61 -3.91 19.52
N GLU A 562 9.13 -3.33 20.62
CA GLU A 562 7.83 -3.68 21.20
C GLU A 562 6.66 -3.27 20.30
N ALA A 563 6.68 -2.06 19.75
CA ALA A 563 5.64 -1.59 18.83
C ALA A 563 5.54 -2.45 17.55
N ARG A 564 6.67 -2.99 17.09
CA ARG A 564 6.67 -3.94 15.96
C ARG A 564 6.04 -5.28 16.32
N ARG A 565 6.38 -5.83 17.51
CA ARG A 565 5.78 -7.07 18.01
C ARG A 565 4.28 -6.92 18.21
N GLU A 566 3.84 -5.77 18.70
CA GLU A 566 2.42 -5.43 18.80
C GLU A 566 1.73 -5.43 17.43
N ALA A 567 2.32 -4.77 16.43
CA ALA A 567 1.76 -4.72 15.08
C ALA A 567 1.71 -6.10 14.41
N LEU A 568 2.75 -6.92 14.58
CA LEU A 568 2.78 -8.31 14.10
C LEU A 568 1.70 -9.16 14.75
N ALA A 569 1.60 -9.14 16.08
CA ALA A 569 0.58 -9.87 16.83
C ALA A 569 -0.83 -9.41 16.44
N GLN A 570 -1.03 -8.09 16.24
CA GLN A 570 -2.30 -7.52 15.84
C GLN A 570 -2.72 -7.92 14.42
N SER A 571 -1.79 -7.85 13.46
CA SER A 571 -2.04 -8.26 12.07
C SER A 571 -2.41 -9.74 12.00
N LEU A 572 -1.67 -10.59 12.71
CA LEU A 572 -1.89 -12.03 12.72
C LEU A 572 -3.23 -12.39 13.40
N ALA A 573 -3.55 -11.79 14.54
CA ALA A 573 -4.81 -12.00 15.23
C ALA A 573 -6.03 -11.59 14.39
N HIS A 574 -5.91 -10.47 13.70
CA HIS A 574 -6.94 -9.99 12.78
C HIS A 574 -7.15 -10.95 11.60
N SER A 575 -6.07 -11.42 10.98
CA SER A 575 -6.12 -12.37 9.86
C SER A 575 -6.68 -13.74 10.29
N ALA A 576 -6.36 -14.23 11.49
CA ALA A 576 -6.87 -15.50 12.02
C ALA A 576 -8.39 -15.51 12.28
N VAL A 577 -8.98 -14.34 12.57
CA VAL A 577 -10.43 -14.19 12.78
C VAL A 577 -11.18 -13.83 11.50
N ALA A 578 -10.47 -13.41 10.45
CA ALA A 578 -11.08 -12.99 9.19
C ALA A 578 -11.86 -14.15 8.55
N GLY A 579 -13.17 -13.94 8.34
CA GLY A 579 -14.06 -14.91 7.69
C GLY A 579 -14.81 -15.85 8.64
N GLN A 580 -14.57 -15.80 9.95
CA GLN A 580 -15.34 -16.57 10.91
C GLN A 580 -16.54 -15.75 11.44
N ASN A 581 -17.73 -16.04 10.92
CA ASN A 581 -18.96 -15.33 11.28
C ASN A 581 -19.91 -16.14 12.17
N SER A 582 -19.61 -17.40 12.44
CA SER A 582 -20.44 -18.27 13.28
C SER A 582 -19.57 -19.06 14.25
N PHE A 583 -20.03 -19.14 15.49
CA PHE A 583 -19.41 -19.87 16.60
C PHE A 583 -20.38 -20.92 17.15
N SER A 584 -19.84 -22.01 17.67
CA SER A 584 -20.63 -23.01 18.40
C SER A 584 -20.90 -22.54 19.83
N GLN A 585 -21.86 -23.17 20.50
CA GLN A 585 -22.16 -22.86 21.91
C GLN A 585 -20.96 -23.15 22.84
N GLU A 586 -20.23 -24.24 22.58
CA GLU A 586 -19.03 -24.61 23.33
C GLU A 586 -17.89 -23.62 23.15
N GLU A 587 -17.67 -23.15 21.91
CA GLU A 587 -16.69 -22.09 21.62
C GLU A 587 -17.07 -20.78 22.29
N ALA A 588 -18.36 -20.41 22.29
CA ALA A 588 -18.84 -19.20 22.95
C ALA A 588 -18.58 -19.24 24.45
N GLU A 589 -18.88 -20.34 25.11
CA GLU A 589 -18.63 -20.55 26.55
C GLU A 589 -17.14 -20.47 26.88
N TYR A 590 -16.29 -21.11 26.06
CA TYR A 590 -14.84 -21.05 26.21
C TYR A 590 -14.30 -19.63 26.07
N LEU A 591 -14.67 -18.92 24.99
CA LEU A 591 -14.20 -17.55 24.70
C LEU A 591 -14.66 -16.56 25.78
N VAL A 592 -15.93 -16.64 26.18
CA VAL A 592 -16.48 -15.78 27.23
C VAL A 592 -15.77 -16.02 28.57
N THR A 593 -15.55 -17.27 28.95
CA THR A 593 -14.84 -17.60 30.19
C THR A 593 -13.42 -17.06 30.19
N LYS A 594 -12.71 -17.21 29.08
CA LYS A 594 -11.33 -16.71 28.91
C LYS A 594 -11.26 -15.19 28.94
N ILE A 595 -12.15 -14.50 28.22
CA ILE A 595 -12.11 -13.02 28.13
C ILE A 595 -12.52 -12.37 29.45
N ILE A 596 -13.44 -12.98 30.21
CA ILE A 596 -13.77 -12.52 31.55
C ILE A 596 -12.58 -12.73 32.51
N ALA A 597 -11.90 -13.87 32.41
CA ALA A 597 -10.70 -14.14 33.22
C ALA A 597 -9.52 -13.19 32.91
N SER A 598 -9.39 -12.72 31.66
CA SER A 598 -8.35 -11.75 31.29
C SER A 598 -8.67 -10.31 31.70
N ALA A 599 -9.88 -10.01 32.15
CA ALA A 599 -10.39 -8.69 32.52
C ALA A 599 -10.26 -7.62 31.43
N GLU A 600 -10.15 -8.02 30.16
CA GLU A 600 -9.96 -7.12 29.03
C GLU A 600 -11.30 -6.81 28.34
N SER A 601 -11.56 -5.52 28.14
CA SER A 601 -12.84 -5.05 27.60
C SER A 601 -12.74 -4.48 26.17
N PHE A 602 -11.53 -4.34 25.63
CA PHE A 602 -11.28 -3.73 24.34
C PHE A 602 -10.35 -4.59 23.46
N THR A 603 -10.58 -4.55 22.14
CA THR A 603 -9.65 -5.14 21.17
C THR A 603 -8.34 -4.34 21.15
N PRO A 604 -7.23 -4.86 20.55
CA PRO A 604 -5.99 -4.10 20.37
C PRO A 604 -6.18 -2.78 19.61
N GLN A 605 -7.23 -2.67 18.82
CA GLN A 605 -7.61 -1.46 18.06
C GLN A 605 -8.53 -0.51 18.83
N GLY A 606 -8.79 -0.75 20.12
CA GLY A 606 -9.64 0.08 20.95
C GLY A 606 -11.16 -0.10 20.74
N LYS A 607 -11.61 -1.14 20.03
CA LYS A 607 -13.03 -1.42 19.87
C LYS A 607 -13.57 -2.19 21.08
N PRO A 608 -14.76 -1.86 21.64
CA PRO A 608 -15.31 -2.57 22.78
C PRO A 608 -15.67 -4.02 22.42
N ILE A 609 -15.29 -4.97 23.28
CA ILE A 609 -15.59 -6.40 23.16
C ILE A 609 -16.95 -6.71 23.79
N MET A 610 -17.29 -5.99 24.87
CA MET A 610 -18.48 -6.26 25.69
C MET A 610 -19.32 -5.00 25.84
N ALA A 611 -20.63 -5.20 25.93
CA ALA A 611 -21.60 -4.19 26.30
C ALA A 611 -22.46 -4.69 27.47
N VAL A 612 -22.58 -3.89 28.52
CA VAL A 612 -23.38 -4.22 29.70
C VAL A 612 -24.70 -3.48 29.65
N ILE A 613 -25.80 -4.19 29.89
CA ILE A 613 -27.13 -3.60 30.05
C ILE A 613 -27.56 -3.88 31.47
N THR A 614 -27.79 -2.81 32.24
CA THR A 614 -28.29 -2.90 33.62
C THR A 614 -29.79 -3.00 33.65
N SER A 615 -30.37 -3.48 34.78
CA SER A 615 -31.82 -3.50 34.98
C SER A 615 -32.47 -2.09 34.89
N ALA A 616 -31.70 -1.03 35.22
CA ALA A 616 -32.13 0.36 35.06
C ALA A 616 -32.25 0.77 33.59
N ASP A 617 -31.30 0.33 32.74
CA ASP A 617 -31.33 0.61 31.29
C ASP A 617 -32.52 -0.09 30.62
N ILE A 618 -32.84 -1.30 31.05
CA ILE A 618 -34.01 -2.04 30.55
C ILE A 618 -35.30 -1.33 30.95
N LYS A 619 -35.40 -0.87 32.19
CA LYS A 619 -36.56 -0.12 32.66
C LYS A 619 -36.79 1.17 31.85
N ASN A 620 -35.73 1.95 31.65
CA ASN A 620 -35.80 3.20 30.86
C ASN A 620 -36.17 2.99 29.38
N ARG A 621 -36.00 1.79 28.83
CA ARG A 621 -36.38 1.45 27.45
C ARG A 621 -37.79 0.90 27.30
N LEU A 622 -38.40 0.45 28.43
CA LEU A 622 -39.77 -0.09 28.47
C LEU A 622 -40.78 0.94 28.93
N GLU A 623 -40.38 2.02 29.58
CA GLU A 623 -41.16 3.22 29.86
C GLU A 623 -41.13 4.21 28.65
#